data_17f3e4bdd37f73345736b7b5eaa46ec0
#
_entry.id   17f3e4bdd37f73345736b7b5eaa46ec0
#
_cell.length_a   1.000
_cell.length_b   1.000
_cell.length_c   1.000
_cell.angle_alpha   90.00
_cell.angle_beta   90.00
_cell.angle_gamma   90.00
#
_symmetry.space_group_name_H-M   'P 1'
#
loop_
_entity.id
_entity.type
_entity.pdbx_description
1 polymer ?
#
loop_
_entity_poly.entity_id
_entity_poly.type
_entity_poly.pdbx_seq_one_letter_code
_entity_poly.pdbx_strand_id
1 'polypeptide(L)'
;MKLLKFCVFYFVLTMSAIAAPGAHGPDGEHLDGAAGHVHRDAGPRIETFTESFELVGRLQANELSILIDRYETNEPVLNAKLEVDLNGLKALAKFHSDHGDYAVNDERMLKALAKPGKHALLFTLTADNESDLLEGTLIVASATDADDHAHFPWAWSVVGLFVVAVLLFAIFRFRRRKKSTGNNHA
;
A
#
# COMPACT_ATOMS: atom_id res chain seq x y z
N MET A 1 -21.69 1.01 43.27
CA MET A 1 -22.12 1.67 42.03
C MET A 1 -21.15 2.73 41.50
N LYS A 2 -20.41 3.49 42.34
CA LYS A 2 -19.46 4.53 41.88
C LYS A 2 -18.24 3.93 41.14
N LEU A 3 -17.67 2.79 41.57
CA LEU A 3 -16.52 2.14 40.98
C LEU A 3 -16.81 1.60 39.56
N LEU A 4 -18.02 1.08 39.34
CA LEU A 4 -18.41 0.55 38.01
C LEU A 4 -18.58 1.68 36.99
N LYS A 5 -19.06 2.85 37.41
CA LYS A 5 -19.17 4.05 36.54
C LYS A 5 -17.78 4.59 36.19
N PHE A 6 -16.83 4.51 37.10
CA PHE A 6 -15.44 4.94 36.85
C PHE A 6 -14.72 4.03 35.86
N CYS A 7 -14.88 2.71 35.96
CA CYS A 7 -14.30 1.75 35.01
C CYS A 7 -14.89 1.89 33.60
N VAL A 8 -16.19 2.13 33.46
CA VAL A 8 -16.85 2.35 32.18
C VAL A 8 -16.38 3.66 31.54
N PHE A 9 -16.23 4.73 32.34
CA PHE A 9 -15.76 6.03 31.87
C PHE A 9 -14.29 5.95 31.41
N TYR A 10 -13.43 5.22 32.14
CA TYR A 10 -12.03 5.02 31.74
C TYR A 10 -11.88 4.17 30.48
N PHE A 11 -12.74 3.16 30.28
CA PHE A 11 -12.74 2.32 29.09
C PHE A 11 -13.18 3.07 27.83
N VAL A 12 -14.10 4.03 27.96
CA VAL A 12 -14.54 4.88 26.83
C VAL A 12 -13.46 5.89 26.42
N LEU A 13 -12.64 6.38 27.39
CA LEU A 13 -11.57 7.35 27.09
C LEU A 13 -10.37 6.73 26.35
N THR A 14 -10.16 5.40 26.45
CA THR A 14 -9.01 4.74 25.82
C THR A 14 -9.25 4.33 24.35
N MET A 15 -10.46 4.50 23.83
CA MET A 15 -10.80 4.14 22.45
C MET A 15 -10.58 5.24 21.41
N SER A 16 -10.04 6.41 21.77
CA SER A 16 -9.98 7.58 20.87
C SER A 16 -8.59 7.89 20.31
N ALA A 17 -7.67 6.92 20.26
CA ALA A 17 -6.36 7.11 19.64
C ALA A 17 -6.13 6.12 18.49
N ILE A 18 -7.04 6.12 17.50
CA ILE A 18 -6.67 5.65 16.15
C ILE A 18 -6.17 6.88 15.43
N ALA A 19 -4.85 7.13 15.49
CA ALA A 19 -4.21 8.12 14.64
C ALA A 19 -4.48 7.74 13.18
N ALA A 20 -5.06 8.67 12.43
CA ALA A 20 -5.25 8.50 10.99
C ALA A 20 -3.88 8.30 10.34
N PRO A 21 -3.71 7.34 9.41
CA PRO A 21 -2.51 7.26 8.59
C PRO A 21 -2.42 8.53 7.73
N GLY A 22 -1.28 9.19 7.75
CA GLY A 22 -1.02 10.40 6.95
C GLY A 22 -0.56 11.62 7.75
N ALA A 23 0.21 11.45 8.85
CA ALA A 23 0.90 12.56 9.49
C ALA A 23 2.06 13.00 8.57
N HIS A 24 1.92 14.19 7.97
CA HIS A 24 3.02 14.88 7.30
C HIS A 24 3.94 15.51 8.35
N GLY A 25 5.27 15.33 8.21
CA GLY A 25 6.24 16.09 8.98
C GLY A 25 6.18 17.58 8.65
N PRO A 26 6.80 18.47 9.47
CA PRO A 26 6.78 19.92 9.25
C PRO A 26 7.41 20.36 7.94
N ASP A 27 8.17 19.51 7.27
CA ASP A 27 8.82 19.76 5.98
C ASP A 27 8.13 19.01 4.80
N GLY A 28 6.92 18.46 5.02
CA GLY A 28 6.14 17.77 3.97
C GLY A 28 6.60 16.34 3.68
N GLU A 29 7.56 15.81 4.43
CA GLU A 29 8.03 14.44 4.27
C GLU A 29 6.99 13.44 4.77
N HIS A 30 6.70 12.41 3.96
CA HIS A 30 5.94 11.25 4.40
C HIS A 30 6.79 10.47 5.40
N LEU A 31 6.40 10.46 6.67
CA LEU A 31 7.07 9.70 7.75
C LEU A 31 6.84 8.19 7.66
N ASP A 32 6.24 7.72 6.61
CA ASP A 32 6.09 6.31 6.34
C ASP A 32 7.43 5.79 5.79
N GLY A 33 8.19 5.17 6.69
CA GLY A 33 9.43 4.49 6.30
C GLY A 33 9.18 3.58 5.10
N ALA A 34 10.10 3.62 4.16
CA ALA A 34 10.32 2.95 2.89
C ALA A 34 9.69 1.55 2.63
N ALA A 35 8.44 1.35 3.01
CA ALA A 35 7.58 0.29 2.53
C ALA A 35 6.56 0.96 1.61
N GLY A 36 6.91 1.08 0.32
CA GLY A 36 5.98 1.59 -0.69
C GLY A 36 4.63 0.92 -0.52
N HIS A 37 3.61 1.72 -0.24
CA HIS A 37 2.24 1.25 -0.30
C HIS A 37 1.96 0.84 -1.74
N VAL A 38 2.15 -0.45 -2.03
CA VAL A 38 1.67 -1.04 -3.27
C VAL A 38 0.15 -0.92 -3.22
N HIS A 39 -0.40 0.09 -3.90
CA HIS A 39 -1.82 0.13 -4.19
C HIS A 39 -2.15 -1.12 -5.02
N ARG A 40 -2.75 -2.11 -4.39
CA ARG A 40 -3.02 -3.44 -4.97
C ARG A 40 -3.93 -3.40 -6.20
N ASP A 41 -4.67 -2.31 -6.37
CA ASP A 41 -5.62 -2.15 -7.47
C ASP A 41 -5.00 -1.62 -8.78
N ALA A 42 -3.74 -1.19 -8.76
CA ALA A 42 -3.11 -0.52 -9.89
C ALA A 42 -2.09 -1.37 -10.67
N GLY A 43 -1.81 -2.62 -10.25
CA GLY A 43 -0.77 -3.47 -10.84
C GLY A 43 0.67 -3.02 -10.52
N PRO A 44 1.69 -3.74 -11.03
CA PRO A 44 3.09 -3.39 -10.84
C PRO A 44 3.41 -2.03 -11.47
N ARG A 45 4.09 -1.17 -10.71
CA ARG A 45 4.41 0.20 -11.09
C ARG A 45 5.92 0.46 -10.97
N ILE A 46 6.44 1.29 -11.84
CA ILE A 46 7.79 1.82 -11.82
C ILE A 46 7.74 3.34 -11.91
N GLU A 47 8.54 4.00 -11.11
CA GLU A 47 8.73 5.45 -11.14
C GLU A 47 10.22 5.72 -11.17
N THR A 48 10.62 6.62 -12.02
CA THR A 48 12.01 7.08 -12.11
C THR A 48 12.07 8.48 -12.69
N PHE A 49 13.14 9.19 -12.41
CA PHE A 49 13.35 10.55 -12.90
C PHE A 49 14.82 10.86 -13.12
N THR A 50 15.07 11.87 -13.91
CA THR A 50 16.36 12.55 -14.10
C THR A 50 16.19 14.05 -13.80
N GLU A 51 17.20 14.86 -14.07
CA GLU A 51 17.06 16.31 -13.95
C GLU A 51 16.07 16.88 -14.98
N SER A 52 15.87 16.22 -16.12
CA SER A 52 15.02 16.71 -17.22
C SER A 52 13.64 16.07 -17.28
N PHE A 53 13.52 14.80 -16.89
CA PHE A 53 12.32 14.01 -17.13
C PHE A 53 11.90 13.19 -15.91
N GLU A 54 10.58 13.03 -15.75
CA GLU A 54 9.96 12.05 -14.86
C GLU A 54 9.21 11.01 -15.70
N LEU A 55 9.29 9.74 -15.29
CA LEU A 55 8.68 8.61 -15.97
C LEU A 55 7.90 7.75 -14.97
N VAL A 56 6.65 7.45 -15.32
CA VAL A 56 5.78 6.53 -14.57
C VAL A 56 5.32 5.42 -15.51
N GLY A 57 5.74 4.19 -15.23
CA GLY A 57 5.31 3.00 -15.96
C GLY A 57 4.37 2.12 -15.14
N ARG A 58 3.37 1.54 -15.80
CA ARG A 58 2.43 0.56 -15.20
C ARG A 58 2.33 -0.68 -16.07
N LEU A 59 2.63 -1.84 -15.48
CA LEU A 59 2.46 -3.10 -16.17
C LEU A 59 1.00 -3.53 -16.11
N GLN A 60 0.39 -3.62 -17.27
CA GLN A 60 -0.97 -4.13 -17.47
C GLN A 60 -0.92 -5.52 -18.14
N ALA A 61 -2.06 -6.17 -18.28
CA ALA A 61 -2.12 -7.52 -18.85
C ALA A 61 -1.52 -7.61 -20.27
N ASN A 62 -1.69 -6.57 -21.09
CA ASN A 62 -1.37 -6.57 -22.51
C ASN A 62 -0.29 -5.56 -22.90
N GLU A 63 0.16 -4.72 -21.99
CA GLU A 63 1.14 -3.67 -22.26
C GLU A 63 1.82 -3.15 -20.99
N LEU A 64 2.99 -2.55 -21.19
CA LEU A 64 3.60 -1.64 -20.23
C LEU A 64 3.27 -0.22 -20.71
N SER A 65 2.31 0.45 -20.03
CA SER A 65 1.92 1.84 -20.29
C SER A 65 2.86 2.77 -19.55
N ILE A 66 3.36 3.82 -20.21
CA ILE A 66 4.40 4.71 -19.70
C ILE A 66 4.00 6.15 -19.97
N LEU A 67 3.91 6.95 -18.92
CA LEU A 67 3.76 8.40 -18.97
C LEU A 67 5.12 9.05 -18.76
N ILE A 68 5.40 10.11 -19.48
CA ILE A 68 6.65 10.87 -19.35
C ILE A 68 6.31 12.37 -19.33
N ASP A 69 6.82 13.04 -18.31
CA ASP A 69 6.68 14.48 -18.16
C ASP A 69 8.06 15.15 -18.03
N ARG A 70 8.12 16.44 -18.31
CA ARG A 70 9.30 17.26 -17.97
C ARG A 70 9.33 17.50 -16.47
N TYR A 71 10.46 17.20 -15.83
CA TYR A 71 10.57 17.23 -14.37
C TYR A 71 10.25 18.60 -13.76
N GLU A 72 10.73 19.71 -14.35
CA GLU A 72 10.55 21.04 -13.78
C GLU A 72 9.14 21.61 -13.99
N THR A 73 8.49 21.29 -15.13
CA THR A 73 7.24 21.95 -15.57
C THR A 73 6.02 21.05 -15.49
N ASN A 74 6.19 19.72 -15.32
CA ASN A 74 5.17 18.71 -15.45
C ASN A 74 4.45 18.74 -16.81
N GLU A 75 5.12 19.27 -17.85
CA GLU A 75 4.58 19.25 -19.21
C GLU A 75 4.76 17.84 -19.81
N PRO A 76 3.71 17.24 -20.41
CA PRO A 76 3.81 15.91 -20.99
C PRO A 76 4.76 15.92 -22.20
N VAL A 77 5.63 14.92 -22.24
CA VAL A 77 6.55 14.67 -23.37
C VAL A 77 5.81 13.81 -24.38
N LEU A 78 5.39 14.41 -25.47
CA LEU A 78 4.59 13.75 -26.51
C LEU A 78 5.44 13.46 -27.77
N ASN A 79 5.09 12.38 -28.50
CA ASN A 79 5.71 11.99 -29.76
C ASN A 79 7.23 11.77 -29.71
N ALA A 80 7.80 11.52 -28.54
CA ALA A 80 9.20 11.16 -28.41
C ALA A 80 9.46 9.70 -28.84
N LYS A 81 10.70 9.39 -29.10
CA LYS A 81 11.13 8.00 -29.28
C LYS A 81 11.53 7.43 -27.91
N LEU A 82 10.90 6.34 -27.50
CA LEU A 82 11.18 5.64 -26.25
C LEU A 82 11.56 4.19 -26.54
N GLU A 83 12.74 3.77 -26.13
CA GLU A 83 13.21 2.39 -26.13
C GLU A 83 13.30 1.89 -24.70
N VAL A 84 12.80 0.70 -24.44
CA VAL A 84 12.85 0.02 -23.13
C VAL A 84 13.75 -1.19 -23.25
N ASP A 85 14.73 -1.32 -22.36
CA ASP A 85 15.65 -2.44 -22.27
C ASP A 85 15.46 -3.18 -20.93
N LEU A 86 15.26 -4.49 -21.02
CA LEU A 86 15.25 -5.42 -19.90
C LEU A 86 16.36 -6.45 -20.09
N ASN A 87 17.53 -6.22 -19.47
CA ASN A 87 18.67 -7.14 -19.55
C ASN A 87 19.08 -7.50 -21.01
N GLY A 88 19.10 -6.52 -21.91
CA GLY A 88 19.42 -6.69 -23.32
C GLY A 88 18.24 -7.07 -24.22
N LEU A 89 17.06 -7.32 -23.66
CA LEU A 89 15.82 -7.44 -24.43
C LEU A 89 15.25 -6.05 -24.65
N LYS A 90 15.31 -5.56 -25.89
CA LYS A 90 14.90 -4.21 -26.28
C LYS A 90 13.56 -4.21 -26.98
N ALA A 91 12.71 -3.23 -26.64
CA ALA A 91 11.45 -2.96 -27.29
C ALA A 91 11.23 -1.45 -27.46
N LEU A 92 10.66 -1.06 -28.61
CA LEU A 92 10.23 0.31 -28.83
C LEU A 92 8.82 0.49 -28.28
N ALA A 93 8.61 1.53 -27.51
CA ALA A 93 7.30 1.94 -27.07
C ALA A 93 6.60 2.77 -28.16
N LYS A 94 5.33 2.46 -28.41
CA LYS A 94 4.49 3.18 -29.36
C LYS A 94 3.75 4.31 -28.62
N PHE A 95 3.81 5.53 -29.15
CA PHE A 95 3.05 6.64 -28.65
C PHE A 95 1.55 6.49 -28.97
N HIS A 96 0.68 6.67 -27.98
CA HIS A 96 -0.77 6.71 -28.10
C HIS A 96 -1.25 8.16 -27.92
N SER A 97 -1.63 8.79 -29.03
CA SER A 97 -2.01 10.21 -29.04
C SER A 97 -3.33 10.51 -28.34
N ASP A 98 -4.19 9.51 -28.15
CA ASP A 98 -5.47 9.59 -27.46
C ASP A 98 -5.34 9.57 -25.93
N HIS A 99 -4.30 8.89 -25.42
CA HIS A 99 -4.02 8.80 -23.99
C HIS A 99 -2.84 9.66 -23.55
N GLY A 100 -1.97 10.06 -24.49
CA GLY A 100 -0.74 10.79 -24.21
C GLY A 100 0.36 9.94 -23.57
N ASP A 101 0.26 8.62 -23.67
CA ASP A 101 1.20 7.65 -23.11
C ASP A 101 1.99 6.90 -24.19
N TYR A 102 2.97 6.12 -23.74
CA TYR A 102 3.76 5.20 -24.57
C TYR A 102 3.47 3.78 -24.13
N ALA A 103 3.19 2.88 -25.06
CA ALA A 103 2.93 1.49 -24.78
C ALA A 103 3.97 0.55 -25.38
N VAL A 104 4.53 -0.32 -24.54
CA VAL A 104 5.28 -1.49 -24.97
C VAL A 104 4.37 -2.70 -24.95
N ASN A 105 4.13 -3.28 -26.14
CA ASN A 105 3.30 -4.46 -26.33
C ASN A 105 4.07 -5.64 -26.96
N ASP A 106 5.42 -5.66 -26.87
CA ASP A 106 6.23 -6.81 -27.27
C ASP A 106 5.95 -7.99 -26.34
N GLU A 107 5.45 -9.11 -26.88
CA GLU A 107 5.05 -10.29 -26.11
C GLU A 107 6.20 -10.90 -25.28
N ARG A 108 7.43 -10.86 -25.78
CA ARG A 108 8.59 -11.41 -25.06
C ARG A 108 8.94 -10.54 -23.86
N MET A 109 8.87 -9.21 -24.04
CA MET A 109 9.08 -8.25 -22.98
C MET A 109 8.01 -8.42 -21.90
N LEU A 110 6.72 -8.43 -22.26
CA LEU A 110 5.61 -8.58 -21.34
C LEU A 110 5.67 -9.92 -20.58
N LYS A 111 5.99 -11.01 -21.27
CA LYS A 111 6.16 -12.33 -20.63
C LYS A 111 7.34 -12.37 -19.67
N ALA A 112 8.38 -11.62 -19.92
CA ALA A 112 9.52 -11.50 -19.01
C ALA A 112 9.14 -10.66 -17.77
N LEU A 113 8.48 -9.52 -17.95
CA LEU A 113 8.03 -8.62 -16.90
C LEU A 113 6.92 -9.21 -16.01
N ALA A 114 6.08 -10.10 -16.55
CA ALA A 114 5.01 -10.74 -15.78
C ALA A 114 5.52 -11.76 -14.73
N LYS A 115 6.81 -12.13 -14.78
CA LYS A 115 7.37 -13.04 -13.77
C LYS A 115 7.54 -12.33 -12.43
N PRO A 116 7.21 -12.98 -11.32
CA PRO A 116 7.47 -12.42 -9.99
C PRO A 116 8.95 -12.09 -9.80
N GLY A 117 9.23 -10.94 -9.19
CA GLY A 117 10.60 -10.51 -8.91
C GLY A 117 10.84 -9.03 -9.18
N LYS A 118 12.13 -8.67 -9.18
CA LYS A 118 12.61 -7.32 -9.46
C LYS A 118 13.16 -7.29 -10.88
N HIS A 119 12.66 -6.38 -11.70
CA HIS A 119 13.06 -6.18 -13.07
C HIS A 119 13.70 -4.80 -13.22
N ALA A 120 15.03 -4.75 -13.40
CA ALA A 120 15.72 -3.52 -13.72
C ALA A 120 15.45 -3.16 -15.18
N LEU A 121 14.91 -1.97 -15.40
CA LEU A 121 14.60 -1.42 -16.73
C LEU A 121 15.45 -0.20 -17.00
N LEU A 122 15.93 -0.10 -18.23
CA LEU A 122 16.59 1.08 -18.77
C LEU A 122 15.71 1.65 -19.88
N PHE A 123 15.35 2.92 -19.73
CA PHE A 123 14.55 3.66 -20.70
C PHE A 123 15.47 4.64 -21.43
N THR A 124 15.56 4.53 -22.75
CA THR A 124 16.26 5.50 -23.61
C THR A 124 15.21 6.40 -24.25
N LEU A 125 15.12 7.63 -23.77
CA LEU A 125 14.22 8.65 -24.27
C LEU A 125 14.97 9.56 -25.27
N THR A 126 14.35 9.83 -26.41
CA THR A 126 14.81 10.87 -27.34
C THR A 126 13.63 11.77 -27.68
N ALA A 127 13.64 12.98 -27.14
CA ALA A 127 12.60 13.99 -27.31
C ALA A 127 13.24 15.23 -27.96
N ASP A 128 12.73 15.65 -29.11
CA ASP A 128 13.27 16.77 -29.89
C ASP A 128 14.78 16.61 -30.18
N ASN A 129 15.61 17.46 -29.58
CA ASN A 129 17.06 17.43 -29.68
C ASN A 129 17.76 16.94 -28.41
N GLU A 130 17.00 16.40 -27.46
CA GLU A 130 17.48 15.94 -26.16
C GLU A 130 17.36 14.43 -26.08
N SER A 131 18.35 13.78 -25.46
CA SER A 131 18.33 12.33 -25.24
C SER A 131 18.74 12.05 -23.80
N ASP A 132 17.97 11.21 -23.11
CA ASP A 132 18.21 10.87 -21.72
C ASP A 132 18.04 9.37 -21.45
N LEU A 133 18.64 8.92 -20.35
CA LEU A 133 18.60 7.54 -19.86
C LEU A 133 18.00 7.53 -18.47
N LEU A 134 16.85 6.87 -18.33
CA LEU A 134 16.19 6.70 -17.04
C LEU A 134 16.30 5.22 -16.62
N GLU A 135 16.74 4.98 -15.40
CA GLU A 135 16.85 3.65 -14.82
C GLU A 135 15.81 3.47 -13.72
N GLY A 136 15.14 2.34 -13.71
CA GLY A 136 14.16 2.05 -12.67
C GLY A 136 13.98 0.57 -12.42
N THR A 137 13.32 0.23 -11.33
CA THR A 137 13.02 -1.17 -10.97
C THR A 137 11.53 -1.40 -10.88
N LEU A 138 10.99 -2.26 -11.73
CA LEU A 138 9.63 -2.76 -11.63
C LEU A 138 9.60 -3.96 -10.68
N ILE A 139 8.73 -3.92 -9.67
CA ILE A 139 8.56 -5.01 -8.70
C ILE A 139 7.24 -5.70 -8.96
N VAL A 140 7.32 -7.00 -9.28
CA VAL A 140 6.14 -7.86 -9.50
C VAL A 140 6.03 -8.83 -8.31
N ALA A 141 4.96 -8.68 -7.53
CA ALA A 141 4.71 -9.54 -6.37
C ALA A 141 4.41 -10.98 -6.81
N SER A 142 4.84 -11.97 -6.03
CA SER A 142 4.39 -13.35 -6.21
C SER A 142 2.96 -13.51 -5.67
N ALA A 143 2.20 -14.44 -6.24
CA ALA A 143 0.85 -14.73 -5.75
C ALA A 143 0.85 -15.21 -4.27
N THR A 144 1.98 -15.73 -3.78
CA THR A 144 2.18 -16.13 -2.38
C THR A 144 2.36 -14.95 -1.43
N ASP A 145 2.80 -13.79 -1.91
CA ASP A 145 2.97 -12.59 -1.08
C ASP A 145 1.63 -11.87 -0.82
N ALA A 146 0.56 -12.29 -1.52
CA ALA A 146 -0.78 -11.73 -1.37
C ALA A 146 -1.51 -12.21 -0.10
N ASP A 147 -1.08 -13.32 0.51
CA ASP A 147 -1.76 -13.95 1.66
C ASP A 147 -1.19 -13.55 3.02
N ASP A 148 -0.09 -12.78 3.07
CA ASP A 148 0.52 -12.33 4.33
C ASP A 148 -0.16 -11.07 4.89
N HIS A 149 -1.50 -10.99 4.71
CA HIS A 149 -2.30 -10.09 5.52
C HIS A 149 -2.34 -10.65 6.92
N ALA A 150 -1.78 -9.89 7.84
CA ALA A 150 -2.03 -10.05 9.26
C ALA A 150 -3.52 -10.37 9.47
N HIS A 151 -3.87 -11.63 9.46
CA HIS A 151 -5.12 -12.09 10.04
C HIS A 151 -5.09 -11.57 11.47
N PHE A 152 -5.73 -10.42 11.69
CA PHE A 152 -6.03 -10.03 13.06
C PHE A 152 -6.71 -11.26 13.66
N PRO A 153 -6.05 -11.99 14.58
CA PRO A 153 -6.55 -13.29 15.00
C PRO A 153 -7.84 -13.01 15.78
N TRP A 154 -8.97 -13.12 15.08
CA TRP A 154 -10.30 -13.01 15.68
C TRP A 154 -10.44 -13.88 16.93
N ALA A 155 -9.61 -14.93 17.01
CA ALA A 155 -9.44 -15.76 18.18
C ALA A 155 -9.12 -14.96 19.47
N TRP A 156 -8.28 -13.91 19.40
CA TRP A 156 -7.99 -13.07 20.56
C TRP A 156 -9.17 -12.21 20.98
N SER A 157 -10.01 -11.79 20.04
CA SER A 157 -11.25 -11.08 20.32
C SER A 157 -12.26 -11.97 21.02
N VAL A 158 -12.36 -13.23 20.63
CA VAL A 158 -13.22 -14.24 21.28
C VAL A 158 -12.72 -14.56 22.69
N VAL A 159 -11.40 -14.72 22.86
CA VAL A 159 -10.80 -14.95 24.20
C VAL A 159 -11.06 -13.75 25.11
N GLY A 160 -10.88 -12.52 24.61
CA GLY A 160 -11.19 -11.32 25.38
C GLY A 160 -12.64 -11.24 25.82
N LEU A 161 -13.58 -11.55 24.93
CA LEU A 161 -15.01 -11.57 25.23
C LEU A 161 -15.34 -12.63 26.28
N PHE A 162 -14.72 -13.82 26.19
CA PHE A 162 -14.91 -14.92 27.13
C PHE A 162 -14.40 -14.55 28.54
N VAL A 163 -13.22 -13.92 28.64
CA VAL A 163 -12.68 -13.45 29.94
C VAL A 163 -13.62 -12.43 30.58
N VAL A 164 -14.12 -11.47 29.81
CA VAL A 164 -15.09 -10.48 30.31
C VAL A 164 -16.38 -11.15 30.80
N ALA A 165 -16.91 -12.12 30.06
CA ALA A 165 -18.12 -12.87 30.46
C ALA A 165 -17.91 -13.65 31.76
N VAL A 166 -16.76 -14.32 31.94
CA VAL A 166 -16.40 -15.04 33.15
C VAL A 166 -16.29 -14.10 34.37
N LEU A 167 -15.66 -12.94 34.19
CA LEU A 167 -15.54 -11.92 35.24
C LEU A 167 -16.93 -11.37 35.67
N LEU A 168 -17.78 -11.07 34.70
CA LEU A 168 -19.16 -10.61 35.00
C LEU A 168 -19.96 -11.70 35.70
N PHE A 169 -19.84 -12.96 35.29
CA PHE A 169 -20.50 -14.07 35.97
C PHE A 169 -20.00 -14.26 37.41
N ALA A 170 -18.69 -14.18 37.63
CA ALA A 170 -18.11 -14.26 38.97
C ALA A 170 -18.62 -13.14 39.87
N ILE A 171 -18.62 -11.88 39.38
CA ILE A 171 -19.15 -10.71 40.12
C ILE A 171 -20.64 -10.93 40.47
N PHE A 172 -21.44 -11.42 39.53
CA PHE A 172 -22.86 -11.67 39.73
C PHE A 172 -23.09 -12.79 40.78
N ARG A 173 -22.30 -13.86 40.71
CA ARG A 173 -22.36 -14.98 41.67
C ARG A 173 -21.95 -14.56 43.10
N PHE A 174 -20.88 -13.73 43.23
CA PHE A 174 -20.48 -13.18 44.56
C PHE A 174 -21.50 -12.23 45.13
N ARG A 175 -22.16 -11.41 44.31
CA ARG A 175 -23.23 -10.51 44.76
C ARG A 175 -24.48 -11.26 45.24
N ARG A 176 -24.83 -12.38 44.59
CA ARG A 176 -25.96 -13.25 45.06
C ARG A 176 -25.66 -13.92 46.41
N ARG A 177 -24.43 -14.37 46.65
CA ARG A 177 -24.04 -14.98 47.92
C ARG A 177 -24.11 -14.01 49.09
N LYS A 178 -23.75 -12.74 48.92
CA LYS A 178 -23.85 -11.72 49.97
C LYS A 178 -25.29 -11.32 50.37
N LYS A 179 -26.27 -11.54 49.50
CA LYS A 179 -27.69 -11.26 49.83
C LYS A 179 -28.33 -12.39 50.64
N SER A 180 -27.79 -13.59 50.66
CA SER A 180 -28.37 -14.73 51.40
C SER A 180 -27.98 -14.79 52.87
N THR A 181 -26.98 -14.03 53.33
CA THR A 181 -26.47 -14.11 54.72
C THR A 181 -27.08 -13.02 55.66
N GLY A 182 -28.02 -12.22 55.17
CA GLY A 182 -28.56 -11.06 55.90
C GLY A 182 -29.94 -11.26 56.53
N ASN A 183 -30.54 -12.46 56.55
CA ASN A 183 -31.94 -12.63 56.99
C ASN A 183 -32.17 -13.64 58.10
N ASN A 184 -31.22 -13.87 59.00
CA ASN A 184 -31.42 -14.70 60.20
C ASN A 184 -31.01 -13.96 61.46
N HIS A 185 -31.74 -12.90 61.85
CA HIS A 185 -31.87 -12.40 63.20
C HIS A 185 -33.16 -11.57 63.29
N ALA A 186 -34.23 -12.23 63.67
CA ALA A 186 -35.37 -11.69 64.36
C ALA A 186 -35.98 -12.79 65.23
#